data_3bd7bb9acedcb56a612435199310f0d1
#
_entry.id   3bd7bb9acedcb56a612435199310f0d1
#
_cell.length_a   1.000
_cell.length_b   1.000
_cell.length_c   1.000
_cell.angle_alpha   90.00
_cell.angle_beta   90.00
_cell.angle_gamma   90.00
#
_symmetry.space_group_name_H-M   'P 1'
#
loop_
_entity.id
_entity.type
_entity.pdbx_description
1 polymer ?
#
loop_
_entity_poly.entity_id
_entity_poly.type
_entity_poly.pdbx_seq_one_letter_code
_entity_poly.pdbx_strand_id
1 'polypeptide(L)'
;MALASTAASAEVVVASPTGKFTNDGPTNASGPGVGFDRWFANNVRAGGSVGITTTYANNGNGSLEFSGPANAKADFEYYFSAANQFNLSDLTGLSFDYLRSDSSTAAAWLAPAIRLAVTNGTNSGYLVYENVYNGVQVTPVNSFVSQDVTSAKVWGTGNLPGAFSEYGRTFADWNTLLPNLRVTALSVGIGSGWNGSFSGAVDRVSYSVNGNNTTFNFEAATPAVPEPSTWMMLVLGFGVIGYAMRRKTVLRYV
;
A
#
# COMPACT_ATOMS: atom_id res chain seq x y z
N MET A 1 -6.58 -40.85 -4.14
CA MET A 1 -6.82 -39.62 -4.90
C MET A 1 -6.84 -38.47 -3.90
N ALA A 2 -5.75 -37.73 -3.76
CA ALA A 2 -5.67 -36.61 -2.82
C ALA A 2 -6.39 -35.42 -3.47
N LEU A 3 -7.42 -34.91 -2.81
CA LEU A 3 -8.03 -33.64 -3.16
C LEU A 3 -6.99 -32.53 -2.90
N ALA A 4 -6.50 -31.90 -3.95
CA ALA A 4 -5.73 -30.69 -3.81
C ALA A 4 -6.68 -29.62 -3.21
N SER A 5 -6.44 -29.20 -1.97
CA SER A 5 -7.13 -28.03 -1.44
C SER A 5 -6.65 -26.81 -2.23
N THR A 6 -7.53 -26.15 -2.95
CA THR A 6 -7.24 -24.84 -3.51
C THR A 6 -6.97 -23.88 -2.36
N ALA A 7 -5.79 -23.28 -2.36
CA ALA A 7 -5.47 -22.24 -1.39
C ALA A 7 -6.53 -21.14 -1.45
N ALA A 8 -7.03 -20.73 -0.29
CA ALA A 8 -7.96 -19.61 -0.21
C ALA A 8 -7.24 -18.31 -0.59
N SER A 9 -7.79 -17.55 -1.52
CA SER A 9 -7.31 -16.21 -1.86
C SER A 9 -8.32 -15.20 -1.33
N ALA A 10 -7.87 -14.32 -0.45
CA ALA A 10 -8.66 -13.20 0.05
C ALA A 10 -8.19 -11.90 -0.60
N GLU A 11 -9.11 -11.19 -1.24
CA GLU A 11 -8.88 -9.81 -1.66
C GLU A 11 -9.43 -8.86 -0.59
N VAL A 12 -8.58 -7.94 -0.15
CA VAL A 12 -8.92 -6.91 0.84
C VAL A 12 -8.89 -5.55 0.13
N VAL A 13 -10.06 -4.96 -0.08
CA VAL A 13 -10.16 -3.62 -0.63
C VAL A 13 -9.77 -2.60 0.44
N VAL A 14 -8.71 -1.85 0.17
CA VAL A 14 -8.25 -0.74 1.02
C VAL A 14 -8.82 0.54 0.43
N ALA A 15 -10.03 0.91 0.86
CA ALA A 15 -10.69 2.12 0.40
C ALA A 15 -10.35 3.33 1.28
N SER A 16 -9.98 4.43 0.64
CA SER A 16 -9.73 5.71 1.32
C SER A 16 -10.27 6.86 0.46
N PRO A 17 -10.70 7.97 1.07
CA PRO A 17 -10.91 9.21 0.33
C PRO A 17 -9.67 9.54 -0.49
N THR A 18 -9.89 10.04 -1.71
CA THR A 18 -8.77 10.44 -2.59
C THR A 18 -7.95 11.56 -1.95
N GLY A 19 -6.65 11.44 -2.03
CA GLY A 19 -5.73 12.45 -1.53
C GLY A 19 -4.38 11.88 -1.15
N LYS A 20 -3.35 12.72 -1.23
CA LYS A 20 -2.00 12.34 -0.86
C LYS A 20 -1.63 12.93 0.49
N PHE A 21 -0.95 12.13 1.27
CA PHE A 21 -0.30 12.58 2.49
C PHE A 21 1.06 13.18 2.13
N THR A 22 1.34 14.38 2.62
CA THR A 22 2.55 15.18 2.30
C THR A 22 3.18 15.73 3.57
N ASN A 23 3.42 14.91 4.56
CA ASN A 23 4.03 15.39 5.80
C ASN A 23 5.55 15.43 5.64
N ASP A 24 6.13 16.63 5.66
CA ASP A 24 7.57 16.87 5.61
C ASP A 24 8.26 16.77 6.98
N GLY A 25 7.52 16.51 8.03
CA GLY A 25 8.07 16.30 9.36
C GLY A 25 8.75 14.95 9.53
N PRO A 26 9.52 14.74 10.61
CA PRO A 26 9.95 13.40 10.97
C PRO A 26 8.73 12.59 11.36
N THR A 27 8.14 11.95 10.39
CA THR A 27 7.01 11.07 10.61
C THR A 27 7.52 9.78 11.18
N ASN A 28 7.50 9.71 12.45
CA ASN A 28 7.71 8.49 13.20
C ASN A 28 6.37 7.93 13.70
N ALA A 29 5.34 8.08 12.91
CA ALA A 29 4.13 7.32 13.11
C ALA A 29 4.44 5.87 12.75
N SER A 30 5.29 5.22 13.52
CA SER A 30 5.70 3.84 13.31
C SER A 30 4.85 2.91 14.15
N GLY A 31 4.32 1.88 13.52
CA GLY A 31 3.76 0.70 14.15
C GLY A 31 2.71 0.97 15.23
N PRO A 32 3.05 0.71 16.51
CA PRO A 32 2.07 0.74 17.60
C PRO A 32 1.34 2.07 17.79
N GLY A 33 1.93 3.19 17.40
CA GLY A 33 1.32 4.52 17.52
C GLY A 33 0.16 4.77 16.56
N VAL A 34 0.09 4.05 15.46
CA VAL A 34 -0.98 4.17 14.44
C VAL A 34 -1.92 2.97 14.43
N GLY A 35 -1.57 1.90 15.14
CA GLY A 35 -2.32 0.65 15.20
C GLY A 35 -1.77 -0.43 14.27
N PHE A 36 -2.36 -1.61 14.39
CA PHE A 36 -1.98 -2.80 13.65
C PHE A 36 -3.05 -3.20 12.66
N ASP A 37 -2.68 -4.09 11.73
CA ASP A 37 -3.56 -4.72 10.74
C ASP A 37 -4.31 -3.70 9.87
N ARG A 38 -3.63 -2.61 9.54
CA ARG A 38 -4.11 -1.56 8.64
C ARG A 38 -2.97 -0.84 7.95
N TRP A 39 -3.25 -0.28 6.80
CA TRP A 39 -2.32 0.54 6.03
C TRP A 39 -2.30 2.00 6.53
N PHE A 40 -1.13 2.63 6.50
CA PHE A 40 -0.95 4.05 6.83
C PHE A 40 0.30 4.62 6.15
N ALA A 41 0.28 5.93 5.91
CA ALA A 41 1.45 6.66 5.42
C ALA A 41 2.51 6.76 6.51
N ASN A 42 3.75 6.45 6.18
CA ASN A 42 4.88 6.53 7.09
C ASN A 42 6.11 7.09 6.39
N ASN A 43 7.01 7.68 7.17
CA ASN A 43 8.31 8.13 6.69
C ASN A 43 8.22 9.06 5.45
N VAL A 44 7.18 9.89 5.40
CA VAL A 44 6.95 10.86 4.32
C VAL A 44 7.74 12.12 4.63
N ARG A 45 8.73 12.44 3.79
CA ARG A 45 9.64 13.57 4.00
C ARG A 45 10.29 14.06 2.71
N ALA A 46 10.99 15.19 2.78
CA ALA A 46 11.73 15.80 1.68
C ALA A 46 10.85 16.02 0.42
N GLY A 47 9.61 16.47 0.62
CA GLY A 47 8.65 16.71 -0.46
C GLY A 47 8.01 15.43 -1.03
N GLY A 48 8.23 14.28 -0.40
CA GLY A 48 7.54 13.05 -0.76
C GLY A 48 6.05 13.11 -0.48
N SER A 49 5.29 12.33 -1.21
CA SER A 49 3.84 12.17 -0.99
C SER A 49 3.38 10.76 -1.32
N VAL A 50 2.36 10.30 -0.61
CA VAL A 50 1.71 9.00 -0.83
C VAL A 50 0.23 9.08 -0.48
N GLY A 51 -0.60 8.39 -1.24
CA GLY A 51 -2.02 8.26 -0.94
C GLY A 51 -2.78 7.60 -2.08
N ILE A 52 -4.01 7.17 -1.78
CA ILE A 52 -4.87 6.55 -2.79
C ILE A 52 -5.45 7.65 -3.68
N THR A 53 -5.30 7.47 -5.00
CA THR A 53 -5.81 8.40 -6.01
C THR A 53 -6.40 7.63 -7.20
N THR A 54 -7.08 8.36 -8.08
CA THR A 54 -7.60 7.82 -9.34
C THR A 54 -6.67 8.09 -10.54
N THR A 55 -5.50 8.68 -10.31
CA THR A 55 -4.56 9.09 -11.39
C THR A 55 -4.06 7.88 -12.17
N TYR A 56 -3.70 6.82 -11.48
CA TYR A 56 -3.19 5.57 -12.03
C TYR A 56 -4.05 4.41 -11.52
N ALA A 57 -5.28 4.29 -12.04
CA ALA A 57 -6.16 3.20 -11.62
C ALA A 57 -5.66 1.85 -12.14
N ASN A 58 -5.71 0.82 -11.27
CA ASN A 58 -5.41 -0.56 -11.62
C ASN A 58 -6.40 -1.47 -10.89
N ASN A 59 -6.97 -2.44 -11.59
CA ASN A 59 -7.92 -3.43 -11.06
C ASN A 59 -9.07 -2.82 -10.25
N GLY A 60 -9.53 -1.63 -10.66
CA GLY A 60 -10.58 -0.88 -10.00
C GLY A 60 -10.55 0.59 -10.37
N ASN A 61 -10.85 1.47 -9.41
CA ASN A 61 -10.94 2.91 -9.64
C ASN A 61 -9.77 3.71 -9.04
N GLY A 62 -8.80 3.05 -8.41
CA GLY A 62 -7.70 3.69 -7.73
C GLY A 62 -6.40 2.92 -7.75
N SER A 63 -5.40 3.48 -7.12
CA SER A 63 -4.15 2.88 -6.71
C SER A 63 -3.44 3.76 -5.68
N LEU A 64 -2.41 3.25 -5.06
CA LEU A 64 -1.56 3.98 -4.12
C LEU A 64 -0.51 4.78 -4.90
N GLU A 65 -0.73 6.07 -5.09
CA GLU A 65 0.16 6.97 -5.83
C GLU A 65 1.29 7.49 -4.94
N PHE A 66 2.50 7.49 -5.50
CA PHE A 66 3.71 8.06 -4.91
C PHE A 66 4.27 9.16 -5.78
N SER A 67 4.73 10.26 -5.19
CA SER A 67 5.52 11.26 -5.91
C SER A 67 6.47 12.03 -5.00
N GLY A 68 7.49 12.63 -5.61
CA GLY A 68 8.40 13.53 -4.91
C GLY A 68 9.57 14.00 -5.76
N PRO A 69 10.24 15.09 -5.35
CA PRO A 69 11.48 15.56 -5.96
C PRO A 69 12.65 14.62 -5.67
N ALA A 70 13.85 14.98 -6.09
CA ALA A 70 15.07 14.27 -5.74
C ALA A 70 15.21 14.10 -4.21
N ASN A 71 15.68 12.93 -3.78
CA ASN A 71 15.83 12.53 -2.37
C ASN A 71 14.53 12.44 -1.56
N ALA A 72 13.38 12.59 -2.19
CA ALA A 72 12.10 12.39 -1.53
C ALA A 72 11.97 10.97 -0.96
N LYS A 73 11.20 10.86 0.10
CA LYS A 73 10.86 9.59 0.73
C LYS A 73 9.36 9.57 1.02
N ALA A 74 8.72 8.46 0.70
CA ALA A 74 7.35 8.19 1.10
C ALA A 74 7.17 6.68 1.19
N ASP A 75 6.65 6.19 2.30
CA ASP A 75 6.32 4.80 2.54
C ASP A 75 4.84 4.67 2.88
N PHE A 76 4.25 3.55 2.53
CA PHE A 76 2.93 3.12 2.96
C PHE A 76 3.08 1.73 3.57
N GLU A 77 2.65 1.56 4.81
CA GLU A 77 3.04 0.41 5.62
C GLU A 77 1.84 -0.25 6.30
N TYR A 78 1.93 -1.56 6.46
CA TYR A 78 0.97 -2.41 7.16
C TYR A 78 1.70 -3.19 8.24
N TYR A 79 1.51 -2.81 9.50
CA TYR A 79 2.09 -3.51 10.62
C TYR A 79 1.17 -4.64 11.09
N PHE A 80 1.70 -5.83 11.17
CA PHE A 80 0.97 -6.98 11.68
C PHE A 80 0.84 -6.92 13.20
N SER A 81 -0.36 -7.16 13.72
CA SER A 81 -0.52 -7.44 15.15
C SER A 81 0.26 -8.69 15.54
N ALA A 82 0.56 -8.85 16.82
CA ALA A 82 1.32 -10.01 17.29
C ALA A 82 0.69 -11.36 16.90
N ALA A 83 -0.63 -11.40 16.74
CA ALA A 83 -1.36 -12.58 16.30
C ALA A 83 -1.19 -12.87 14.79
N ASN A 84 -0.93 -11.85 13.98
CA ASN A 84 -0.84 -11.95 12.53
C ASN A 84 0.60 -11.93 12.01
N GLN A 85 1.60 -11.74 12.87
CA GLN A 85 3.00 -11.91 12.51
C GLN A 85 3.30 -13.37 12.19
N PHE A 86 4.17 -13.62 11.23
CA PHE A 86 4.52 -14.97 10.78
C PHE A 86 6.04 -15.12 10.61
N ASN A 87 6.54 -16.35 10.58
CA ASN A 87 7.95 -16.57 10.30
C ASN A 87 8.24 -16.34 8.81
N LEU A 88 9.40 -15.78 8.51
CA LEU A 88 9.80 -15.58 7.12
C LEU A 88 9.86 -16.91 6.35
N SER A 89 10.13 -18.04 7.03
CA SER A 89 10.10 -19.39 6.45
C SER A 89 8.72 -19.84 6.00
N ASP A 90 7.64 -19.23 6.53
CA ASP A 90 6.26 -19.57 6.18
C ASP A 90 5.76 -18.75 4.99
N LEU A 91 6.55 -17.76 4.54
CA LEU A 91 6.24 -16.95 3.35
C LEU A 91 6.37 -17.81 2.10
N THR A 92 5.27 -18.03 1.40
CA THR A 92 5.20 -18.84 0.16
C THR A 92 4.91 -18.01 -1.08
N GLY A 93 4.64 -16.72 -0.93
CA GLY A 93 4.40 -15.79 -2.02
C GLY A 93 4.53 -14.33 -1.57
N LEU A 94 5.12 -13.49 -2.42
CA LEU A 94 5.13 -12.04 -2.27
C LEU A 94 5.13 -11.41 -3.66
N SER A 95 4.18 -10.54 -3.94
CA SER A 95 4.07 -9.86 -5.22
C SER A 95 3.40 -8.50 -5.08
N PHE A 96 3.55 -7.65 -6.07
CA PHE A 96 2.87 -6.37 -6.15
C PHE A 96 2.83 -5.88 -7.59
N ASP A 97 1.86 -5.04 -7.89
CA ASP A 97 1.81 -4.30 -9.14
C ASP A 97 2.39 -2.91 -8.91
N TYR A 98 3.29 -2.46 -9.80
CA TYR A 98 3.83 -1.12 -9.74
C TYR A 98 3.79 -0.42 -11.09
N LEU A 99 3.70 0.89 -11.07
CA LEU A 99 3.78 1.76 -12.24
C LEU A 99 4.84 2.84 -12.00
N ARG A 100 5.65 3.11 -13.02
CA ARG A 100 6.50 4.28 -13.12
C ARG A 100 5.92 5.22 -14.17
N SER A 101 5.76 6.50 -13.85
CA SER A 101 5.38 7.51 -14.82
C SER A 101 6.59 7.93 -15.66
N ASP A 102 6.36 8.25 -16.94
CA ASP A 102 7.36 8.84 -17.85
C ASP A 102 7.80 10.25 -17.43
N SER A 103 7.01 10.93 -16.60
CA SER A 103 7.39 12.21 -15.98
C SER A 103 8.51 12.08 -14.94
N SER A 104 8.88 10.85 -14.53
CA SER A 104 9.96 10.61 -13.57
C SER A 104 11.32 10.89 -14.19
N THR A 105 12.12 11.74 -13.53
CA THR A 105 13.51 12.03 -13.95
C THR A 105 14.55 11.21 -13.17
N ALA A 106 14.14 10.49 -12.13
CA ALA A 106 14.99 9.51 -11.43
C ALA A 106 15.47 8.42 -12.41
N ALA A 107 16.55 7.73 -12.07
CA ALA A 107 17.17 6.72 -12.95
C ALA A 107 16.15 5.67 -13.45
N ALA A 108 16.31 5.22 -14.70
CA ALA A 108 15.29 4.43 -15.41
C ALA A 108 14.96 3.09 -14.76
N TRP A 109 15.86 2.52 -13.98
CA TRP A 109 15.61 1.26 -13.23
C TRP A 109 14.83 1.45 -11.93
N LEU A 110 14.65 2.69 -11.45
CA LEU A 110 13.96 2.96 -10.19
C LEU A 110 12.44 2.82 -10.36
N ALA A 111 11.86 2.06 -9.46
CA ALA A 111 10.43 1.84 -9.28
C ALA A 111 10.10 1.79 -7.79
N PRO A 112 8.84 1.84 -7.38
CA PRO A 112 8.48 1.60 -5.99
C PRO A 112 9.08 0.28 -5.48
N ALA A 113 9.63 0.29 -4.28
CA ALA A 113 10.16 -0.88 -3.62
C ALA A 113 9.10 -1.54 -2.73
N ILE A 114 9.12 -2.87 -2.64
CA ILE A 114 8.40 -3.61 -1.60
C ILE A 114 9.39 -4.11 -0.55
N ARG A 115 8.98 -4.09 0.71
CA ARG A 115 9.82 -4.40 1.86
C ARG A 115 9.07 -5.24 2.87
N LEU A 116 9.79 -6.11 3.55
CA LEU A 116 9.31 -6.83 4.74
C LEU A 116 10.12 -6.35 5.95
N ALA A 117 9.46 -5.80 6.95
CA ALA A 117 10.10 -5.59 8.24
C ALA A 117 10.24 -6.93 8.95
N VAL A 118 11.45 -7.23 9.41
CA VAL A 118 11.76 -8.52 10.04
C VAL A 118 12.52 -8.36 11.34
N THR A 119 12.34 -9.31 12.25
CA THR A 119 13.12 -9.40 13.49
C THR A 119 13.21 -10.82 14.02
N ASN A 120 14.29 -11.14 14.71
CA ASN A 120 14.39 -12.34 15.55
C ASN A 120 14.64 -11.99 17.04
N GLY A 121 14.38 -10.73 17.41
CA GLY A 121 14.63 -10.21 18.76
C GLY A 121 16.03 -9.59 18.92
N THR A 122 17.03 -10.10 18.22
CA THR A 122 18.42 -9.58 18.24
C THR A 122 18.70 -8.73 17.01
N ASN A 123 18.39 -9.27 15.85
CA ASN A 123 18.53 -8.57 14.58
C ASN A 123 17.17 -8.07 14.09
N SER A 124 17.16 -6.87 13.54
CA SER A 124 15.94 -6.26 12.97
C SER A 124 16.28 -5.33 11.81
N GLY A 125 15.35 -5.20 10.89
CA GLY A 125 15.50 -4.33 9.72
C GLY A 125 14.43 -4.61 8.68
N TYR A 126 14.64 -4.09 7.49
CA TYR A 126 13.82 -4.42 6.32
C TYR A 126 14.60 -5.32 5.37
N LEU A 127 13.91 -6.27 4.78
CA LEU A 127 14.33 -6.97 3.57
C LEU A 127 13.67 -6.23 2.40
N VAL A 128 14.50 -5.66 1.51
CA VAL A 128 14.07 -4.71 0.48
C VAL A 128 14.28 -5.32 -0.90
N TYR A 129 13.22 -5.37 -1.68
CA TYR A 129 13.28 -5.64 -3.11
C TYR A 129 13.43 -4.34 -3.90
N GLU A 130 14.36 -4.33 -4.83
CA GLU A 130 14.51 -3.27 -5.84
C GLU A 130 14.87 -3.87 -7.20
N ASN A 131 14.33 -3.27 -8.25
CA ASN A 131 14.51 -3.72 -9.63
C ASN A 131 15.97 -3.87 -10.05
N VAL A 132 16.81 -2.91 -9.67
CA VAL A 132 18.22 -2.86 -10.09
C VAL A 132 19.01 -4.08 -9.68
N TYR A 133 18.77 -4.65 -8.51
CA TYR A 133 19.47 -5.83 -8.01
C TYR A 133 18.90 -7.14 -8.58
N ASN A 134 17.81 -7.05 -9.34
CA ASN A 134 17.15 -8.17 -10.00
C ASN A 134 17.25 -8.12 -11.53
N GLY A 135 18.21 -7.33 -12.06
CA GLY A 135 18.53 -7.31 -13.48
C GLY A 135 17.66 -6.38 -14.33
N VAL A 136 16.72 -5.65 -13.74
CA VAL A 136 15.90 -4.69 -14.46
C VAL A 136 16.67 -3.39 -14.63
N GLN A 137 17.10 -3.09 -15.86
CA GLN A 137 17.86 -1.89 -16.19
C GLN A 137 16.97 -0.71 -16.61
N VAL A 138 15.79 -1.00 -17.12
CA VAL A 138 14.80 -0.01 -17.54
C VAL A 138 13.42 -0.51 -17.13
N THR A 139 12.76 0.26 -16.27
CA THR A 139 11.38 0.02 -15.86
C THR A 139 10.43 0.54 -16.95
N PRO A 140 9.46 -0.27 -17.42
CA PRO A 140 8.38 0.22 -18.29
C PRO A 140 7.68 1.42 -17.68
N VAL A 141 7.29 2.38 -18.52
CA VAL A 141 6.58 3.58 -18.05
C VAL A 141 5.12 3.57 -18.45
N ASN A 142 4.28 4.25 -17.66
CA ASN A 142 2.84 4.46 -17.89
C ASN A 142 2.02 3.17 -18.01
N SER A 143 2.54 2.05 -17.52
CA SER A 143 1.82 0.79 -17.45
C SER A 143 2.17 0.06 -16.16
N PHE A 144 1.21 -0.62 -15.56
CA PHE A 144 1.47 -1.48 -14.42
C PHE A 144 2.26 -2.72 -14.83
N VAL A 145 3.24 -3.04 -14.02
CA VAL A 145 4.05 -4.26 -14.08
C VAL A 145 3.71 -5.10 -12.88
N SER A 146 3.26 -6.32 -13.08
CA SER A 146 3.07 -7.29 -12.00
C SER A 146 4.39 -7.97 -11.70
N GLN A 147 4.87 -7.86 -10.48
CA GLN A 147 6.17 -8.35 -10.05
C GLN A 147 6.03 -9.41 -8.95
N ASP A 148 6.43 -10.64 -9.26
CA ASP A 148 6.66 -11.69 -8.26
C ASP A 148 8.03 -11.48 -7.62
N VAL A 149 8.06 -11.40 -6.29
CA VAL A 149 9.26 -11.17 -5.48
C VAL A 149 9.66 -12.42 -4.68
N THR A 150 8.85 -13.47 -4.74
CA THR A 150 9.01 -14.68 -3.89
C THR A 150 10.41 -15.28 -3.93
N SER A 151 11.03 -15.33 -5.12
CA SER A 151 12.37 -15.86 -5.33
C SER A 151 13.39 -14.77 -5.70
N ALA A 152 13.01 -13.50 -5.58
CA ALA A 152 13.88 -12.39 -5.95
C ALA A 152 14.98 -12.15 -4.93
N LYS A 153 16.00 -11.41 -5.35
CA LYS A 153 17.05 -10.90 -4.47
C LYS A 153 16.53 -9.73 -3.67
N VAL A 154 16.78 -9.78 -2.37
CA VAL A 154 16.42 -8.73 -1.40
C VAL A 154 17.63 -8.40 -0.53
N TRP A 155 17.84 -7.13 -0.27
CA TRP A 155 18.92 -6.68 0.59
C TRP A 155 18.42 -6.24 1.96
N GLY A 156 19.30 -6.26 2.96
CA GLY A 156 18.95 -5.98 4.35
C GLY A 156 19.27 -4.55 4.78
N THR A 157 18.48 -4.03 5.73
CA THR A 157 18.71 -2.76 6.44
C THR A 157 18.89 -3.00 7.94
N GLY A 158 19.03 -1.92 8.70
CA GLY A 158 19.11 -1.98 10.16
C GLY A 158 20.38 -2.68 10.64
N ASN A 159 20.25 -3.60 11.58
CA ASN A 159 21.38 -4.41 12.08
C ASN A 159 21.37 -5.84 11.54
N LEU A 160 20.74 -6.08 10.38
CA LEU A 160 20.82 -7.35 9.68
C LEU A 160 22.25 -7.59 9.16
N PRO A 161 22.79 -8.84 9.18
CA PRO A 161 24.14 -9.14 8.69
C PRO A 161 24.31 -8.78 7.21
N GLY A 162 25.30 -7.95 6.89
CA GLY A 162 25.54 -7.45 5.54
C GLY A 162 24.55 -6.38 5.09
N ALA A 163 23.87 -5.73 6.03
CA ALA A 163 22.97 -4.59 5.72
C ALA A 163 23.68 -3.52 4.89
N PHE A 164 23.01 -3.02 3.87
CA PHE A 164 23.50 -2.00 2.92
C PHE A 164 24.76 -2.40 2.10
N SER A 165 25.17 -3.66 2.11
CA SER A 165 26.36 -4.12 1.39
C SER A 165 26.16 -5.42 0.62
N GLU A 166 25.18 -6.24 1.00
CA GLU A 166 24.87 -7.53 0.39
C GLU A 166 23.53 -7.47 -0.34
N TYR A 167 23.57 -7.51 -1.67
CA TYR A 167 22.38 -7.32 -2.53
C TYR A 167 21.94 -8.59 -3.27
N GLY A 168 22.55 -9.73 -2.96
CA GLY A 168 22.36 -10.97 -3.72
C GLY A 168 21.53 -12.05 -3.05
N ARG A 169 21.04 -11.84 -1.83
CA ARG A 169 20.33 -12.85 -1.04
C ARG A 169 18.84 -12.93 -1.37
N THR A 170 18.32 -14.14 -1.45
CA THR A 170 16.89 -14.42 -1.50
C THR A 170 16.30 -14.54 -0.08
N PHE A 171 14.97 -14.64 0.05
CA PHE A 171 14.34 -14.93 1.34
C PHE A 171 14.82 -16.27 1.93
N ALA A 172 15.07 -17.27 1.10
CA ALA A 172 15.60 -18.56 1.53
C ALA A 172 17.02 -18.41 2.12
N ASP A 173 17.87 -17.58 1.51
CA ASP A 173 19.22 -17.30 2.04
C ASP A 173 19.14 -16.57 3.39
N TRP A 174 18.20 -15.62 3.53
CA TRP A 174 17.96 -14.93 4.80
C TRP A 174 17.48 -15.88 5.90
N ASN A 175 16.57 -16.82 5.57
CA ASN A 175 16.12 -17.86 6.51
C ASN A 175 17.26 -18.78 6.96
N THR A 176 18.21 -19.08 6.07
CA THR A 176 19.39 -19.88 6.39
C THR A 176 20.36 -19.11 7.28
N LEU A 177 20.59 -17.83 6.97
CA LEU A 177 21.51 -16.96 7.71
C LEU A 177 20.99 -16.59 9.09
N LEU A 178 19.70 -16.29 9.21
CA LEU A 178 19.03 -15.89 10.44
C LEU A 178 17.76 -16.73 10.63
N PRO A 179 17.89 -17.93 11.20
CA PRO A 179 16.71 -18.73 11.55
C PRO A 179 15.75 -17.97 12.47
N ASN A 180 14.45 -18.23 12.32
CA ASN A 180 13.38 -17.62 13.13
C ASN A 180 13.18 -16.12 12.93
N LEU A 181 13.55 -15.55 11.78
CA LEU A 181 13.12 -14.22 11.40
C LEU A 181 11.59 -14.18 11.31
N ARG A 182 10.98 -13.25 12.05
CA ARG A 182 9.55 -12.96 11.98
C ARG A 182 9.29 -11.75 11.11
N VAL A 183 8.32 -11.84 10.25
CA VAL A 183 7.79 -10.71 9.49
C VAL A 183 6.83 -9.95 10.38
N THR A 184 7.07 -8.66 10.57
CA THR A 184 6.29 -7.77 11.44
C THR A 184 5.55 -6.69 10.68
N ALA A 185 5.96 -6.39 9.44
CA ALA A 185 5.25 -5.43 8.59
C ALA A 185 5.53 -5.68 7.10
N LEU A 186 4.57 -5.25 6.28
CA LEU A 186 4.74 -4.96 4.86
C LEU A 186 4.97 -3.47 4.68
N SER A 187 5.78 -3.08 3.72
CA SER A 187 6.00 -1.68 3.34
C SER A 187 6.17 -1.58 1.83
N VAL A 188 5.52 -0.61 1.22
CA VAL A 188 5.77 -0.20 -0.16
C VAL A 188 6.14 1.28 -0.17
N GLY A 189 7.01 1.71 -1.09
CA GLY A 189 7.40 3.11 -1.08
C GLY A 189 8.52 3.48 -2.04
N ILE A 190 8.87 4.76 -2.01
CA ILE A 190 9.90 5.38 -2.86
C ILE A 190 11.01 6.01 -2.02
N GLY A 191 12.20 6.18 -2.66
CA GLY A 191 13.35 6.91 -2.08
C GLY A 191 13.90 6.21 -0.85
N SER A 192 14.81 6.81 -0.12
CA SER A 192 15.52 8.08 -0.26
C SER A 192 16.83 7.87 -1.07
N GLY A 193 17.49 8.97 -1.45
CA GLY A 193 18.77 8.88 -2.17
C GLY A 193 18.62 8.76 -3.69
N TRP A 194 17.41 8.87 -4.23
CA TRP A 194 17.19 8.91 -5.66
C TRP A 194 17.51 10.29 -6.22
N ASN A 195 18.40 10.33 -7.21
CA ASN A 195 18.69 11.55 -7.95
C ASN A 195 17.63 11.76 -9.02
N GLY A 196 16.81 12.79 -8.86
CA GLY A 196 15.70 13.10 -9.76
C GLY A 196 14.33 12.85 -9.12
N SER A 197 13.31 13.43 -9.72
CA SER A 197 11.92 13.29 -9.29
C SER A 197 11.36 11.91 -9.65
N PHE A 198 10.40 11.48 -8.88
CA PHE A 198 9.64 10.26 -9.15
C PHE A 198 8.14 10.52 -9.08
N SER A 199 7.41 9.88 -9.99
CA SER A 199 5.96 9.74 -9.96
C SER A 199 5.59 8.32 -10.40
N GLY A 200 4.66 7.70 -9.69
CA GLY A 200 4.24 6.33 -9.99
C GLY A 200 3.23 5.82 -8.99
N ALA A 201 2.92 4.55 -9.06
CA ALA A 201 1.90 3.93 -8.22
C ALA A 201 2.24 2.50 -7.83
N VAL A 202 1.55 2.02 -6.80
CA VAL A 202 1.53 0.61 -6.38
C VAL A 202 0.08 0.18 -6.23
N ASP A 203 -0.19 -1.06 -6.61
CA ASP A 203 -1.46 -1.71 -6.34
C ASP A 203 -1.25 -3.22 -6.16
N ARG A 204 -2.32 -3.93 -5.74
CA ARG A 204 -2.36 -5.39 -5.60
C ARG A 204 -1.15 -5.97 -4.85
N VAL A 205 -0.84 -5.40 -3.71
CA VAL A 205 0.18 -5.96 -2.82
C VAL A 205 -0.32 -7.28 -2.25
N SER A 206 0.35 -8.37 -2.60
CA SER A 206 -0.04 -9.73 -2.22
C SER A 206 1.05 -10.42 -1.43
N TYR A 207 0.64 -11.15 -0.41
CA TYR A 207 1.51 -12.08 0.31
C TYR A 207 0.79 -13.40 0.58
N SER A 208 1.54 -14.48 0.63
CA SER A 208 1.02 -15.81 0.95
C SER A 208 1.81 -16.42 2.10
N VAL A 209 1.10 -16.91 3.10
CA VAL A 209 1.68 -17.62 4.25
C VAL A 209 1.11 -19.03 4.28
N ASN A 210 1.99 -20.03 4.23
CA ASN A 210 1.58 -21.44 4.17
C ASN A 210 0.52 -21.73 3.09
N GLY A 211 0.64 -21.03 1.94
CA GLY A 211 -0.27 -21.19 0.80
C GLY A 211 -1.58 -20.39 0.88
N ASN A 212 -1.84 -19.68 1.99
CA ASN A 212 -3.00 -18.79 2.10
C ASN A 212 -2.60 -17.40 1.59
N ASN A 213 -3.28 -16.94 0.54
CA ASN A 213 -2.98 -15.66 -0.12
C ASN A 213 -3.89 -14.54 0.39
N THR A 214 -3.30 -13.38 0.63
CA THR A 214 -3.99 -12.11 0.88
C THR A 214 -3.50 -11.07 -0.11
N THR A 215 -4.41 -10.41 -0.81
CA THR A 215 -4.13 -9.33 -1.76
C THR A 215 -4.79 -8.05 -1.27
N PHE A 216 -4.03 -6.98 -1.15
CA PHE A 216 -4.54 -5.64 -0.88
C PHE A 216 -4.71 -4.89 -2.21
N ASN A 217 -5.92 -4.44 -2.46
CA ASN A 217 -6.31 -3.65 -3.63
C ASN A 217 -6.65 -2.23 -3.15
N PHE A 218 -5.96 -1.21 -3.65
CA PHE A 218 -6.08 0.17 -3.18
C PHE A 218 -7.06 0.96 -4.04
N GLU A 219 -8.23 1.27 -3.47
CA GLU A 219 -9.32 1.89 -4.19
C GLU A 219 -9.70 3.27 -3.64
N ALA A 220 -10.04 4.19 -4.53
CA ALA A 220 -10.65 5.43 -4.13
C ALA A 220 -12.05 5.18 -3.55
N ALA A 221 -12.29 5.64 -2.32
CA ALA A 221 -13.63 5.52 -1.75
C ALA A 221 -14.63 6.27 -2.61
N THR A 222 -15.65 5.57 -3.08
CA THR A 222 -16.78 6.23 -3.75
C THR A 222 -17.57 7.03 -2.72
N PRO A 223 -17.92 8.30 -3.01
CA PRO A 223 -18.84 9.04 -2.15
C PRO A 223 -20.10 8.22 -1.91
N ALA A 224 -20.53 8.11 -0.66
CA ALA A 224 -21.81 7.48 -0.37
C ALA A 224 -22.91 8.25 -1.12
N VAL A 225 -23.52 7.62 -2.12
CA VAL A 225 -24.73 8.18 -2.75
C VAL A 225 -25.85 8.06 -1.74
N PRO A 226 -26.53 9.15 -1.34
CA PRO A 226 -27.66 9.06 -0.43
C PRO A 226 -28.68 8.06 -0.98
N GLU A 227 -29.07 7.10 -0.17
CA GLU A 227 -30.00 6.05 -0.59
C GLU A 227 -31.33 6.66 -1.08
N PRO A 228 -32.04 6.01 -2.03
CA PRO A 228 -33.34 6.49 -2.53
C PRO A 228 -34.32 6.83 -1.41
N SER A 229 -34.27 6.13 -0.27
CA SER A 229 -35.02 6.43 0.95
C SER A 229 -34.72 7.81 1.52
N THR A 230 -33.48 8.29 1.48
CA THR A 230 -33.06 9.62 1.93
C THR A 230 -33.67 10.70 1.03
N TRP A 231 -33.64 10.50 -0.28
CA TRP A 231 -34.32 11.40 -1.24
C TRP A 231 -35.81 11.42 -1.05
N MET A 232 -36.43 10.26 -0.82
CA MET A 232 -37.89 10.15 -0.58
C MET A 232 -38.31 10.86 0.70
N MET A 233 -37.54 10.73 1.79
CA MET A 233 -37.78 11.44 3.04
C MET A 233 -37.61 12.95 2.89
N LEU A 234 -36.68 13.42 2.08
CA LEU A 234 -36.46 14.83 1.80
C LEU A 234 -37.63 15.42 1.00
N VAL A 235 -38.09 14.71 -0.03
CA VAL A 235 -39.27 15.11 -0.83
C VAL A 235 -40.55 15.10 0.01
N LEU A 236 -40.78 14.08 0.82
CA LEU A 236 -41.88 13.99 1.76
C LEU A 236 -41.86 15.13 2.78
N GLY A 237 -40.66 15.43 3.35
CA GLY A 237 -40.51 16.55 4.30
C GLY A 237 -40.87 17.89 3.69
N PHE A 238 -40.39 18.21 2.50
CA PHE A 238 -40.75 19.44 1.80
C PHE A 238 -42.22 19.45 1.37
N GLY A 239 -42.78 18.30 0.98
CA GLY A 239 -44.19 18.15 0.64
C GLY A 239 -45.10 18.47 1.82
N VAL A 240 -44.79 17.98 3.01
CA VAL A 240 -45.57 18.26 4.25
C VAL A 240 -45.48 19.73 4.64
N ILE A 241 -44.27 20.33 4.56
CA ILE A 241 -44.10 21.77 4.87
C ILE A 241 -44.85 22.62 3.87
N GLY A 242 -44.76 22.34 2.57
CA GLY A 242 -45.48 23.07 1.52
C GLY A 242 -47.00 22.97 1.68
N TYR A 243 -47.51 21.79 2.04
CA TYR A 243 -48.95 21.59 2.34
C TYR A 243 -49.39 22.37 3.57
N ALA A 244 -48.60 22.35 4.65
CA ALA A 244 -48.93 23.11 5.87
C ALA A 244 -48.94 24.63 5.65
N MET A 245 -48.02 25.14 4.84
CA MET A 245 -47.98 26.57 4.47
C MET A 245 -49.19 26.98 3.62
N ARG A 246 -49.65 26.13 2.71
CA ARG A 246 -50.81 26.38 1.86
C ARG A 246 -52.13 26.42 2.66
N ARG A 247 -52.27 25.59 3.69
CA ARG A 247 -53.41 25.61 4.59
C ARG A 247 -53.56 26.93 5.39
N LYS A 248 -52.48 27.56 5.78
CA LYS A 248 -52.48 28.83 6.50
C LYS A 248 -52.96 29.99 5.64
N THR A 249 -52.78 29.93 4.33
CA THR A 249 -53.18 31.00 3.40
C THR A 249 -54.68 30.96 3.11
N VAL A 250 -55.35 29.79 3.18
CA VAL A 250 -56.79 29.64 2.90
C VAL A 250 -57.65 30.11 4.08
N LEU A 251 -57.16 30.11 5.31
CA LEU A 251 -57.92 30.56 6.50
C LEU A 251 -57.90 32.06 6.73
N ARG A 252 -57.36 32.88 5.84
CA ARG A 252 -57.30 34.34 5.94
C ARG A 252 -58.31 35.08 5.08
N TYR A 253 -59.21 34.37 4.40
CA TYR A 253 -60.25 34.96 3.52
C TYR A 253 -61.66 34.48 3.88
N VAL A 254 -61.97 34.37 5.19
CA VAL A 254 -63.37 34.27 5.68
C VAL A 254 -63.62 35.30 6.79
#